data_f8f9c86562896031284a9d4244de3b08
#
_entry.id   f8f9c86562896031284a9d4244de3b08
#
_cell.length_a   1.000
_cell.length_b   1.000
_cell.length_c   1.000
_cell.angle_alpha   90.00
_cell.angle_beta   90.00
_cell.angle_gamma   90.00
#
_symmetry.space_group_name_H-M   'P 1'
#
loop_
_entity.id
_entity.type
_entity.pdbx_description
1 polymer ?
#
loop_
_entity_poly.entity_id
_entity_poly.type
_entity_poly.pdbx_seq_one_letter_code
_entity_poly.pdbx_strand_id
1 'polypeptide(L)'
;MSAGVIATEDPPAIRACDALIAEAIERGASDIHLEPRRDGGVARLRIDGLLHDGTTFESVLFERVVMRMKLLGGIDIAERRKPQDGSFNSGAYDVRVATMPVLNGERVTARLQANDARLPAIDALGFEPSMLARFRFLIGSPQGLVIACGPTGSGKTTTMYASLAERLGRNESLCSIEDPVEIRTPGINQVQVHEKAGLTFESAMRGLLRHDPDVVFIGEIRDRITAELAASASLCGRLVVSTLHAPDAWTARMRMLDLGLSERLVDGAVTAYLSQRLLRRIAADGSFVGRVGAFELAERGAPIAPSLADSSHPLRLDAFRHVREGRTNAAEVERVLGPSR
;
A
#
# COMPACT_ATOMS: atom_id res chain seq x y z
N MET A 1 25.89 10.88 52.06
CA MET A 1 26.36 9.88 51.12
C MET A 1 25.35 9.88 49.96
N SER A 2 25.74 10.52 48.87
CA SER A 2 24.93 10.59 47.65
C SER A 2 25.11 9.29 46.87
N ALA A 3 24.04 8.48 46.75
CA ALA A 3 24.03 7.34 45.89
C ALA A 3 24.06 7.82 44.43
N GLY A 4 25.22 7.67 43.79
CA GLY A 4 25.35 7.91 42.35
C GLY A 4 24.42 6.95 41.60
N VAL A 5 23.51 7.48 40.85
CA VAL A 5 22.75 6.72 39.85
C VAL A 5 23.74 6.28 38.80
N ILE A 6 24.12 5.00 38.84
CA ILE A 6 24.85 4.37 37.74
C ILE A 6 23.86 4.34 36.59
N ALA A 7 24.10 5.16 35.59
CA ALA A 7 23.42 5.04 34.29
C ALA A 7 23.78 3.64 33.74
N THR A 8 22.87 2.70 33.92
CA THR A 8 23.02 1.38 33.30
C THR A 8 22.81 1.57 31.80
N GLU A 9 23.86 1.34 31.01
CA GLU A 9 23.70 1.28 29.55
C GLU A 9 22.59 0.28 29.19
N ASP A 10 21.74 0.68 28.24
CA ASP A 10 20.64 -0.21 27.78
C ASP A 10 21.17 -1.58 27.35
N PRO A 11 20.45 -2.65 27.66
CA PRO A 11 20.85 -4.00 27.25
C PRO A 11 21.15 -4.08 25.75
N PRO A 12 22.16 -4.89 25.32
CA PRO A 12 22.57 -4.95 23.91
C PRO A 12 21.43 -5.20 22.92
N ALA A 13 20.41 -5.97 23.32
CA ALA A 13 19.25 -6.24 22.48
C ALA A 13 18.34 -5.02 22.28
N ILE A 14 18.23 -4.14 23.29
CA ILE A 14 17.46 -2.90 23.19
C ILE A 14 18.17 -1.97 22.20
N ARG A 15 19.48 -1.74 22.40
CA ARG A 15 20.28 -0.90 21.51
C ARG A 15 20.27 -1.42 20.06
N ALA A 16 20.39 -2.73 19.86
CA ALA A 16 20.35 -3.33 18.53
C ALA A 16 18.99 -3.17 17.84
N CYS A 17 17.89 -3.35 18.58
CA CYS A 17 16.54 -3.19 18.07
C CYS A 17 16.25 -1.72 17.70
N ASP A 18 16.61 -0.79 18.59
CA ASP A 18 16.39 0.64 18.38
C ASP A 18 17.24 1.18 17.21
N ALA A 19 18.51 0.75 17.12
CA ALA A 19 19.40 1.06 16.00
C ALA A 19 18.86 0.53 14.67
N LEU A 20 18.32 -0.69 14.66
CA LEU A 20 17.71 -1.28 13.46
C LEU A 20 16.48 -0.52 12.99
N ILE A 21 15.61 -0.10 13.92
CA ILE A 21 14.44 0.73 13.58
C ILE A 21 14.87 2.09 13.05
N ALA A 22 15.86 2.72 13.71
CA ALA A 22 16.41 4.00 13.26
C ALA A 22 17.03 3.91 11.86
N GLU A 23 17.87 2.88 11.60
CA GLU A 23 18.44 2.62 10.27
C GLU A 23 17.34 2.43 9.21
N ALA A 24 16.30 1.66 9.52
CA ALA A 24 15.19 1.42 8.61
C ALA A 24 14.45 2.72 8.25
N ILE A 25 14.21 3.58 9.25
CA ILE A 25 13.57 4.89 9.06
C ILE A 25 14.48 5.81 8.22
N GLU A 26 15.75 5.92 8.55
CA GLU A 26 16.72 6.76 7.84
C GLU A 26 16.85 6.38 6.37
N ARG A 27 16.87 5.06 6.09
CA ARG A 27 16.96 4.52 4.73
C ARG A 27 15.64 4.46 3.99
N GLY A 28 14.53 4.91 4.58
CA GLY A 28 13.20 4.89 3.98
C GLY A 28 12.69 3.47 3.70
N ALA A 29 13.04 2.52 4.55
CA ALA A 29 12.56 1.15 4.41
C ALA A 29 11.07 1.07 4.72
N SER A 30 10.34 0.27 3.95
CA SER A 30 8.93 -0.06 4.21
C SER A 30 8.75 -1.18 5.23
N ASP A 31 9.70 -2.13 5.27
CA ASP A 31 9.62 -3.29 6.14
C ASP A 31 11.02 -3.68 6.66
N ILE A 32 11.07 -4.15 7.91
CA ILE A 32 12.21 -4.85 8.52
C ILE A 32 11.85 -6.32 8.56
N HIS A 33 12.73 -7.18 8.07
CA HIS A 33 12.60 -8.63 8.16
C HIS A 33 13.70 -9.19 9.06
N LEU A 34 13.33 -9.80 10.19
CA LEU A 34 14.22 -10.58 11.03
C LEU A 34 14.06 -12.05 10.63
N GLU A 35 15.09 -12.62 10.05
CA GLU A 35 15.08 -13.97 9.50
C GLU A 35 16.04 -14.86 10.29
N PRO A 36 15.55 -15.88 11.04
CA PRO A 36 16.39 -16.78 11.80
C PRO A 36 17.18 -17.68 10.84
N ARG A 37 18.43 -17.92 11.19
CA ARG A 37 19.35 -18.84 10.54
C ARG A 37 19.82 -19.90 11.55
N ARG A 38 20.52 -20.93 11.07
CA ARG A 38 21.01 -22.03 11.92
C ARG A 38 21.89 -21.52 13.07
N ASP A 39 22.73 -20.52 12.78
CA ASP A 39 23.77 -20.02 13.72
C ASP A 39 23.51 -18.54 14.10
N GLY A 40 22.23 -18.12 14.16
CA GLY A 40 21.86 -16.76 14.50
C GLY A 40 20.70 -16.22 13.67
N GLY A 41 20.84 -15.03 13.12
CA GLY A 41 19.82 -14.44 12.25
C GLY A 41 20.31 -13.21 11.52
N VAL A 42 19.50 -12.73 10.57
CA VAL A 42 19.79 -11.55 9.78
C VAL A 42 18.59 -10.60 9.78
N ALA A 43 18.86 -9.31 9.91
CA ALA A 43 17.90 -8.28 9.60
C ALA A 43 18.08 -7.84 8.14
N ARG A 44 16.97 -7.79 7.40
CA ARG A 44 16.93 -7.30 6.01
C ARG A 44 15.93 -6.18 5.91
N LEU A 45 16.25 -5.16 5.15
CA LEU A 45 15.41 -3.99 4.95
C LEU A 45 14.78 -4.02 3.55
N ARG A 46 13.48 -3.77 3.45
CA ARG A 46 12.83 -3.57 2.17
C ARG A 46 12.84 -2.10 1.82
N ILE A 47 13.64 -1.73 0.83
CA ILE A 47 13.79 -0.36 0.35
C ILE A 47 13.40 -0.34 -1.12
N ASP A 48 12.51 0.58 -1.51
CA ASP A 48 12.00 0.70 -2.89
C ASP A 48 11.54 -0.64 -3.50
N GLY A 49 10.93 -1.50 -2.66
CA GLY A 49 10.38 -2.80 -3.05
C GLY A 49 11.38 -3.95 -3.09
N LEU A 50 12.68 -3.71 -2.91
CA LEU A 50 13.72 -4.73 -2.85
C LEU A 50 14.19 -5.00 -1.42
N LEU A 51 14.55 -6.26 -1.14
CA LEU A 51 15.20 -6.65 0.09
C LEU A 51 16.70 -6.42 -0.03
N HIS A 52 17.23 -5.65 0.91
CA HIS A 52 18.65 -5.42 1.08
C HIS A 52 19.14 -6.17 2.32
N ASP A 53 20.28 -6.81 2.22
CA ASP A 53 20.92 -7.43 3.36
C ASP A 53 21.39 -6.34 4.35
N GLY A 54 21.21 -6.62 5.62
CA GLY A 54 21.55 -5.72 6.73
C GLY A 54 22.36 -6.44 7.79
N THR A 55 22.11 -6.11 9.05
CA THR A 55 22.88 -6.60 10.20
C THR A 55 22.67 -8.08 10.44
N THR A 56 23.76 -8.83 10.65
CA THR A 56 23.76 -10.21 11.13
C THR A 56 23.91 -10.24 12.64
N PHE A 57 23.20 -11.15 13.29
CA PHE A 57 23.21 -11.34 14.74
C PHE A 57 23.61 -12.76 15.10
N GLU A 58 24.40 -12.94 16.17
CA GLU A 58 24.58 -14.23 16.81
C GLU A 58 23.29 -14.72 17.48
N SER A 59 23.15 -16.05 17.65
CA SER A 59 21.89 -16.68 18.08
C SER A 59 21.25 -16.04 19.31
N VAL A 60 22.02 -15.82 20.37
CA VAL A 60 21.51 -15.27 21.63
C VAL A 60 21.01 -13.83 21.47
N LEU A 61 21.76 -13.02 20.72
CA LEU A 61 21.36 -11.63 20.47
C LEU A 61 20.14 -11.56 19.53
N PHE A 62 20.11 -12.39 18.48
CA PHE A 62 18.98 -12.47 17.56
C PHE A 62 17.67 -12.79 18.28
N GLU A 63 17.65 -13.84 19.12
CA GLU A 63 16.46 -14.20 19.90
C GLU A 63 16.00 -13.06 20.81
N ARG A 64 16.93 -12.34 21.43
CA ARG A 64 16.61 -11.20 22.29
C ARG A 64 16.05 -10.01 21.49
N VAL A 65 16.55 -9.76 20.28
CA VAL A 65 16.01 -8.73 19.36
C VAL A 65 14.59 -9.11 18.94
N VAL A 66 14.33 -10.37 18.59
CA VAL A 66 13.00 -10.89 18.30
C VAL A 66 12.05 -10.69 19.50
N MET A 67 12.49 -11.08 20.71
CA MET A 67 11.69 -10.86 21.93
C MET A 67 11.42 -9.38 22.18
N ARG A 68 12.39 -8.49 21.93
CA ARG A 68 12.20 -7.04 22.08
C ARG A 68 11.17 -6.51 21.10
N MET A 69 11.19 -6.95 19.82
CA MET A 69 10.17 -6.59 18.82
C MET A 69 8.78 -7.07 19.24
N LYS A 70 8.67 -8.30 19.75
CA LYS A 70 7.40 -8.84 20.27
C LYS A 70 6.88 -8.01 21.45
N LEU A 71 7.75 -7.66 22.39
CA LEU A 71 7.41 -6.86 23.55
C LEU A 71 6.90 -5.47 23.14
N LEU A 72 7.60 -4.79 22.23
CA LEU A 72 7.17 -3.50 21.67
C LEU A 72 5.80 -3.60 21.01
N GLY A 73 5.57 -4.65 20.23
CA GLY A 73 4.30 -4.91 19.55
C GLY A 73 3.16 -5.38 20.45
N GLY A 74 3.39 -5.54 21.76
CA GLY A 74 2.35 -6.07 22.67
C GLY A 74 2.00 -7.55 22.42
N ILE A 75 2.94 -8.30 21.82
CA ILE A 75 2.80 -9.70 21.44
C ILE A 75 3.29 -10.61 22.59
N ASP A 76 2.64 -11.76 22.78
CA ASP A 76 3.06 -12.75 23.77
C ASP A 76 4.45 -13.33 23.44
N ILE A 77 5.43 -12.98 24.27
CA ILE A 77 6.83 -13.42 24.11
C ILE A 77 7.03 -14.92 24.41
N ALA A 78 6.14 -15.53 25.16
CA ALA A 78 6.23 -16.95 25.53
C ALA A 78 5.64 -17.86 24.42
N GLU A 79 4.67 -17.38 23.67
CA GLU A 79 4.08 -18.14 22.57
C GLU A 79 4.97 -18.04 21.31
N ARG A 80 5.49 -19.19 20.84
CA ARG A 80 6.40 -19.27 19.68
C ARG A 80 5.94 -20.27 18.62
N ARG A 81 4.74 -20.89 18.81
CA ARG A 81 4.26 -22.01 18.00
C ARG A 81 3.21 -21.60 16.96
N LYS A 82 2.70 -20.37 17.06
CA LYS A 82 1.66 -19.86 16.17
C LYS A 82 1.98 -18.42 15.74
N PRO A 83 1.46 -17.98 14.58
CA PRO A 83 1.56 -16.59 14.16
C PRO A 83 0.90 -15.65 15.16
N GLN A 84 1.46 -14.45 15.30
CA GLN A 84 0.93 -13.39 16.13
C GLN A 84 1.13 -12.05 15.44
N ASP A 85 0.23 -11.11 15.69
CA ASP A 85 0.28 -9.76 15.17
C ASP A 85 0.19 -8.75 16.32
N GLY A 86 0.87 -7.63 16.16
CA GLY A 86 0.86 -6.52 17.10
C GLY A 86 1.29 -5.22 16.47
N SER A 87 1.29 -4.14 17.24
CA SER A 87 1.74 -2.85 16.75
C SER A 87 2.25 -1.95 17.87
N PHE A 88 3.10 -0.99 17.52
CA PHE A 88 3.59 0.05 18.43
C PHE A 88 3.94 1.32 17.65
N ASN A 89 4.02 2.44 18.38
CA ASN A 89 4.50 3.70 17.80
C ASN A 89 6.00 3.88 18.07
N SER A 90 6.75 4.26 17.03
CA SER A 90 8.16 4.66 17.11
C SER A 90 8.31 6.05 16.51
N GLY A 91 8.32 7.08 17.36
CA GLY A 91 8.32 8.47 16.93
C GLY A 91 7.12 8.79 16.03
N ALA A 92 7.39 9.22 14.80
CA ALA A 92 6.38 9.55 13.80
C ALA A 92 5.93 8.32 12.97
N TYR A 93 6.25 7.09 13.40
CA TYR A 93 5.90 5.87 12.67
C TYR A 93 5.00 4.95 13.50
N ASP A 94 3.95 4.42 12.87
CA ASP A 94 3.23 3.23 13.31
C ASP A 94 3.96 2.00 12.78
N VAL A 95 4.35 1.09 13.67
CA VAL A 95 5.09 -0.13 13.33
C VAL A 95 4.20 -1.33 13.61
N ARG A 96 3.82 -2.04 12.55
CA ARG A 96 3.05 -3.29 12.64
C ARG A 96 3.98 -4.49 12.59
N VAL A 97 3.88 -5.33 13.60
CA VAL A 97 4.75 -6.49 13.79
C VAL A 97 3.95 -7.76 13.57
N ALA A 98 4.40 -8.60 12.67
CA ALA A 98 3.89 -9.95 12.48
C ALA A 98 4.98 -10.98 12.77
N THR A 99 4.65 -12.03 13.50
CA THR A 99 5.57 -13.13 13.79
C THR A 99 5.07 -14.43 13.18
N MET A 100 6.00 -15.28 12.78
CA MET A 100 5.71 -16.59 12.19
C MET A 100 6.75 -17.62 12.66
N PRO A 101 6.32 -18.75 13.23
CA PRO A 101 7.21 -19.89 13.47
C PRO A 101 7.79 -20.41 12.15
N VAL A 102 9.09 -20.60 12.11
CA VAL A 102 9.81 -21.21 10.97
C VAL A 102 10.82 -22.24 11.50
N LEU A 103 11.45 -23.02 10.60
CA LEU A 103 12.32 -24.14 10.98
C LEU A 103 13.43 -23.76 11.98
N ASN A 104 14.02 -22.57 11.84
CA ASN A 104 15.16 -22.17 12.69
C ASN A 104 14.76 -21.18 13.81
N GLY A 105 13.47 -21.03 14.15
CA GLY A 105 13.00 -20.11 15.19
C GLY A 105 11.79 -19.29 14.76
N GLU A 106 11.70 -18.03 15.19
CA GLU A 106 10.64 -17.12 14.78
C GLU A 106 11.16 -16.09 13.77
N ARG A 107 10.45 -15.99 12.63
CA ARG A 107 10.61 -14.89 11.69
C ARG A 107 9.72 -13.73 12.16
N VAL A 108 10.26 -12.51 12.10
CA VAL A 108 9.48 -11.29 12.35
C VAL A 108 9.51 -10.40 11.13
N THR A 109 8.37 -9.82 10.81
CA THR A 109 8.27 -8.71 9.85
C THR A 109 7.69 -7.51 10.56
N ALA A 110 8.41 -6.39 10.56
CA ALA A 110 7.94 -5.12 11.08
C ALA A 110 7.74 -4.16 9.92
N ARG A 111 6.48 -3.77 9.64
CA ARG A 111 6.11 -2.78 8.63
C ARG A 111 6.11 -1.40 9.24
N LEU A 112 6.85 -0.48 8.62
CA LEU A 112 6.93 0.91 9.05
C LEU A 112 5.98 1.78 8.21
N GLN A 113 5.11 2.51 8.89
CA GLN A 113 4.15 3.41 8.28
C GLN A 113 4.28 4.79 8.94
N ALA A 114 4.68 5.80 8.18
CA ALA A 114 4.78 7.16 8.70
C ALA A 114 3.38 7.72 9.01
N ASN A 115 3.19 8.24 10.23
CA ASN A 115 1.90 8.81 10.66
C ASN A 115 1.50 10.05 9.87
N ASP A 116 2.50 10.88 9.50
CA ASP A 116 2.33 12.13 8.75
C ASP A 116 3.00 12.03 7.38
N ALA A 117 2.84 10.91 6.68
CA ALA A 117 3.35 10.78 5.31
C ALA A 117 2.74 11.89 4.44
N ARG A 118 3.58 12.84 4.01
CA ARG A 118 3.14 13.86 3.06
C ARG A 118 2.75 13.16 1.76
N LEU A 119 1.48 13.31 1.39
CA LEU A 119 1.02 12.86 0.09
C LEU A 119 1.78 13.60 -1.01
N PRO A 120 2.37 12.90 -1.96
CA PRO A 120 2.93 13.55 -3.14
C PRO A 120 1.79 14.22 -3.93
N ALA A 121 2.08 15.36 -4.53
CA ALA A 121 1.16 15.94 -5.51
C ALA A 121 0.94 14.95 -6.66
N ILE A 122 -0.27 14.89 -7.21
CA ILE A 122 -0.61 13.93 -8.26
C ILE A 122 0.30 14.09 -9.50
N ASP A 123 0.75 15.32 -9.79
CA ASP A 123 1.70 15.64 -10.86
C ASP A 123 3.08 14.98 -10.67
N ALA A 124 3.45 14.69 -9.42
CA ALA A 124 4.73 14.06 -9.09
C ALA A 124 4.70 12.52 -9.19
N LEU A 125 3.53 11.91 -9.40
CA LEU A 125 3.39 10.45 -9.42
C LEU A 125 3.97 9.78 -10.67
N GLY A 126 4.12 10.53 -11.77
CA GLY A 126 4.74 10.03 -13.00
C GLY A 126 3.76 9.74 -14.13
N PHE A 127 2.53 10.19 -14.05
CA PHE A 127 1.58 10.09 -15.16
C PHE A 127 2.11 10.74 -16.45
N GLU A 128 1.73 10.18 -17.57
CA GLU A 128 1.80 10.88 -18.84
C GLU A 128 0.79 12.06 -18.81
N PRO A 129 1.13 13.28 -19.31
CA PRO A 129 0.31 14.47 -19.15
C PRO A 129 -1.14 14.34 -19.65
N SER A 130 -1.36 13.69 -20.80
CA SER A 130 -2.71 13.51 -21.37
C SER A 130 -3.52 12.51 -20.52
N MET A 131 -2.88 11.45 -20.04
CA MET A 131 -3.49 10.48 -19.13
C MET A 131 -3.87 11.13 -17.80
N LEU A 132 -2.99 11.99 -17.25
CA LEU A 132 -3.28 12.73 -16.02
C LEU A 132 -4.50 13.66 -16.18
N ALA A 133 -4.56 14.41 -17.28
CA ALA A 133 -5.70 15.27 -17.56
C ALA A 133 -7.01 14.46 -17.64
N ARG A 134 -6.95 13.28 -18.26
CA ARG A 134 -8.10 12.39 -18.37
C ARG A 134 -8.49 11.79 -17.02
N PHE A 135 -7.49 11.35 -16.23
CA PHE A 135 -7.72 10.83 -14.88
C PHE A 135 -8.33 11.90 -13.96
N ARG A 136 -7.81 13.15 -14.00
CA ARG A 136 -8.39 14.29 -13.27
C ARG A 136 -9.86 14.57 -13.67
N PHE A 137 -10.18 14.44 -14.96
CA PHE A 137 -11.56 14.58 -15.41
C PHE A 137 -12.47 13.52 -14.77
N LEU A 138 -12.03 12.25 -14.73
CA LEU A 138 -12.79 11.14 -14.13
C LEU A 138 -12.95 11.31 -12.61
N ILE A 139 -11.88 11.64 -11.90
CA ILE A 139 -11.93 11.89 -10.47
C ILE A 139 -12.67 13.18 -10.14
N GLY A 140 -12.71 14.16 -11.04
CA GLY A 140 -13.49 15.40 -10.93
C GLY A 140 -14.98 15.24 -11.20
N SER A 141 -15.42 14.10 -11.73
CA SER A 141 -16.82 13.82 -12.03
C SER A 141 -17.67 13.71 -10.77
N PRO A 142 -18.96 14.07 -10.81
CA PRO A 142 -19.83 13.99 -9.63
C PRO A 142 -20.17 12.54 -9.25
N GLN A 143 -20.10 11.61 -10.19
CA GLN A 143 -20.49 10.22 -9.98
C GLN A 143 -19.64 9.26 -10.81
N GLY A 144 -19.63 7.99 -10.43
CA GLY A 144 -18.95 6.91 -11.11
C GLY A 144 -18.13 6.07 -10.15
N LEU A 145 -17.59 4.96 -10.64
CA LEU A 145 -16.69 4.08 -9.88
C LEU A 145 -15.35 4.02 -10.60
N VAL A 146 -14.30 4.51 -9.95
CA VAL A 146 -12.92 4.43 -10.44
C VAL A 146 -12.15 3.45 -9.55
N ILE A 147 -11.54 2.44 -10.16
CA ILE A 147 -10.85 1.36 -9.46
C ILE A 147 -9.36 1.39 -9.81
N ALA A 148 -8.50 1.65 -8.81
CA ALA A 148 -7.06 1.43 -8.98
C ALA A 148 -6.72 -0.05 -8.81
N CYS A 149 -5.99 -0.63 -9.75
CA CYS A 149 -5.57 -2.02 -9.69
C CYS A 149 -4.04 -2.17 -9.81
N GLY A 150 -3.53 -3.22 -9.21
CA GLY A 150 -2.10 -3.53 -9.14
C GLY A 150 -1.79 -4.42 -7.93
N PRO A 151 -0.59 -5.01 -7.87
CA PRO A 151 -0.13 -5.80 -6.73
C PRO A 151 0.00 -4.93 -5.47
N THR A 152 0.24 -5.60 -4.33
CA THR A 152 0.59 -4.90 -3.09
C THR A 152 1.86 -4.08 -3.29
N GLY A 153 1.88 -2.86 -2.74
CA GLY A 153 3.02 -1.96 -2.86
C GLY A 153 3.15 -1.24 -4.21
N SER A 154 2.15 -1.35 -5.11
CA SER A 154 2.16 -0.60 -6.39
C SER A 154 1.78 0.87 -6.26
N GLY A 155 1.42 1.35 -5.06
CA GLY A 155 1.11 2.75 -4.79
C GLY A 155 -0.35 3.16 -5.02
N LYS A 156 -1.28 2.21 -5.14
CA LYS A 156 -2.72 2.47 -5.38
C LYS A 156 -3.31 3.46 -4.37
N THR A 157 -3.17 3.16 -3.09
CA THR A 157 -3.69 4.00 -1.99
C THR A 157 -3.13 5.42 -2.08
N THR A 158 -1.83 5.58 -2.30
CA THR A 158 -1.18 6.89 -2.46
C THR A 158 -1.76 7.66 -3.63
N THR A 159 -1.96 7.01 -4.78
CA THR A 159 -2.53 7.65 -5.99
C THR A 159 -3.98 8.07 -5.74
N MET A 160 -4.79 7.23 -5.10
CA MET A 160 -6.18 7.57 -4.78
C MET A 160 -6.23 8.74 -3.80
N TYR A 161 -5.44 8.73 -2.73
CA TYR A 161 -5.39 9.87 -1.80
C TYR A 161 -4.86 11.15 -2.43
N ALA A 162 -3.84 11.08 -3.30
CA ALA A 162 -3.34 12.24 -4.04
C ALA A 162 -4.43 12.84 -4.96
N SER A 163 -5.25 11.99 -5.56
CA SER A 163 -6.39 12.44 -6.38
C SER A 163 -7.53 13.04 -5.55
N LEU A 164 -7.82 12.47 -4.39
CA LEU A 164 -8.83 12.99 -3.47
C LEU A 164 -8.40 14.32 -2.84
N ALA A 165 -7.10 14.50 -2.61
CA ALA A 165 -6.55 15.75 -2.09
C ALA A 165 -6.84 16.95 -3.02
N GLU A 166 -6.96 16.74 -4.34
CA GLU A 166 -7.38 17.78 -5.29
C GLU A 166 -8.85 18.18 -5.18
N ARG A 167 -9.65 17.39 -4.48
CA ARG A 167 -11.06 17.69 -4.20
C ARG A 167 -11.28 18.38 -2.86
N LEU A 168 -10.27 18.39 -1.98
CA LEU A 168 -10.35 19.12 -0.73
C LEU A 168 -10.59 20.62 -1.00
N GLY A 169 -11.53 21.19 -0.28
CA GLY A 169 -11.90 22.61 -0.45
C GLY A 169 -12.97 22.89 -1.53
N ARG A 170 -13.54 21.87 -2.16
CA ARG A 170 -14.65 22.03 -3.11
C ARG A 170 -16.05 22.06 -2.48
N ASN A 171 -16.16 22.22 -1.17
CA ASN A 171 -17.43 22.12 -0.42
C ASN A 171 -18.14 20.77 -0.62
N GLU A 172 -17.37 19.68 -0.68
CA GLU A 172 -17.83 18.32 -0.85
C GLU A 172 -17.61 17.50 0.42
N SER A 173 -18.50 16.56 0.71
CA SER A 173 -18.36 15.60 1.79
C SER A 173 -17.52 14.41 1.32
N LEU A 174 -16.24 14.39 1.69
CA LEU A 174 -15.30 13.31 1.39
C LEU A 174 -15.24 12.35 2.56
N CYS A 175 -15.44 11.07 2.27
CA CYS A 175 -15.42 10.01 3.28
C CYS A 175 -14.58 8.83 2.81
N SER A 176 -14.03 8.05 3.77
CA SER A 176 -13.39 6.77 3.46
C SER A 176 -13.83 5.66 4.40
N ILE A 177 -13.69 4.41 3.93
CA ILE A 177 -13.83 3.19 4.74
C ILE A 177 -12.63 2.30 4.45
N GLU A 178 -11.84 2.00 5.46
CA GLU A 178 -10.54 1.36 5.32
C GLU A 178 -10.28 0.31 6.42
N ASP A 179 -9.43 -0.66 6.12
CA ASP A 179 -9.00 -1.70 7.06
C ASP A 179 -7.50 -2.00 6.92
N PRO A 180 -6.71 -1.27 7.71
CA PRO A 180 -7.00 -0.05 8.44
C PRO A 180 -6.71 1.22 7.60
N VAL A 181 -6.96 2.41 8.19
CA VAL A 181 -6.54 3.68 7.60
C VAL A 181 -5.02 3.71 7.46
N GLU A 182 -4.52 3.84 6.22
CA GLU A 182 -3.08 3.88 5.93
C GLU A 182 -2.53 5.31 5.96
N ILE A 183 -3.29 6.27 5.46
CA ILE A 183 -2.85 7.67 5.32
C ILE A 183 -3.90 8.57 5.96
N ARG A 184 -3.54 9.21 7.08
CA ARG A 184 -4.42 10.17 7.75
C ARG A 184 -4.45 11.46 6.95
N THR A 185 -5.62 11.83 6.45
CA THR A 185 -5.78 12.99 5.58
C THR A 185 -6.80 13.95 6.19
N PRO A 186 -6.37 15.11 6.70
CA PRO A 186 -7.29 16.15 7.16
C PRO A 186 -8.29 16.55 6.06
N GLY A 187 -9.56 16.68 6.42
CA GLY A 187 -10.63 17.03 5.48
C GLY A 187 -11.33 15.82 4.85
N ILE A 188 -10.87 14.59 5.11
CA ILE A 188 -11.58 13.35 4.76
C ILE A 188 -12.11 12.72 6.05
N ASN A 189 -13.39 12.37 6.09
CA ASN A 189 -13.99 11.62 7.20
C ASN A 189 -13.66 10.14 7.05
N GLN A 190 -12.63 9.68 7.76
CA GLN A 190 -12.05 8.35 7.60
C GLN A 190 -12.64 7.38 8.63
N VAL A 191 -13.33 6.35 8.17
CA VAL A 191 -13.90 5.27 8.97
C VAL A 191 -12.94 4.09 8.92
N GLN A 192 -12.38 3.71 10.07
CA GLN A 192 -11.62 2.48 10.20
C GLN A 192 -12.52 1.33 10.61
N VAL A 193 -12.48 0.25 9.84
CA VAL A 193 -13.17 -1.01 10.15
C VAL A 193 -12.70 -1.55 11.49
N HIS A 194 -13.65 -2.04 12.31
CA HIS A 194 -13.38 -2.66 13.59
C HIS A 194 -14.32 -3.85 13.80
N GLU A 195 -14.03 -4.97 13.15
CA GLU A 195 -14.89 -6.16 13.12
C GLU A 195 -15.30 -6.66 14.50
N LYS A 196 -14.37 -6.62 15.48
CA LYS A 196 -14.65 -7.03 16.87
C LYS A 196 -15.73 -6.17 17.54
N ALA A 197 -15.91 -4.92 17.08
CA ALA A 197 -16.96 -4.02 17.55
C ALA A 197 -18.21 -4.04 16.66
N GLY A 198 -18.26 -4.90 15.64
CA GLY A 198 -19.36 -4.98 14.68
C GLY A 198 -19.33 -3.91 13.58
N LEU A 199 -18.28 -3.08 13.52
CA LEU A 199 -18.09 -2.12 12.44
C LEU A 199 -17.36 -2.81 11.28
N THR A 200 -18.11 -3.49 10.42
CA THR A 200 -17.63 -4.14 9.21
C THR A 200 -17.65 -3.17 8.01
N PHE A 201 -17.00 -3.54 6.88
CA PHE A 201 -17.13 -2.76 5.63
C PHE A 201 -18.61 -2.56 5.23
N GLU A 202 -19.42 -3.59 5.30
CA GLU A 202 -20.85 -3.52 4.98
C GLU A 202 -21.57 -2.54 5.89
N SER A 203 -21.44 -2.69 7.21
CA SER A 203 -22.14 -1.83 8.18
C SER A 203 -21.69 -0.38 8.08
N ALA A 204 -20.38 -0.16 7.89
CA ALA A 204 -19.80 1.16 7.67
C ALA A 204 -20.31 1.81 6.39
N MET A 205 -20.34 1.08 5.27
CA MET A 205 -20.83 1.58 3.98
C MET A 205 -22.32 1.92 4.04
N ARG A 206 -23.16 1.04 4.60
CA ARG A 206 -24.58 1.30 4.79
C ARG A 206 -24.83 2.50 5.72
N GLY A 207 -24.00 2.67 6.74
CA GLY A 207 -24.00 3.83 7.62
C GLY A 207 -23.64 5.10 6.86
N LEU A 208 -22.50 5.10 6.20
CA LEU A 208 -21.94 6.26 5.50
C LEU A 208 -22.87 6.82 4.43
N LEU A 209 -23.54 5.95 3.66
CA LEU A 209 -24.49 6.38 2.61
C LEU A 209 -25.68 7.20 3.14
N ARG A 210 -25.97 7.15 4.48
CA ARG A 210 -26.98 8.00 5.13
C ARG A 210 -26.44 9.35 5.61
N HIS A 211 -25.15 9.58 5.49
CA HIS A 211 -24.47 10.83 5.84
C HIS A 211 -24.23 11.74 4.62
N ASP A 212 -24.93 11.48 3.52
CA ASP A 212 -24.89 12.25 2.28
C ASP A 212 -23.46 12.57 1.78
N PRO A 213 -22.63 11.53 1.54
CA PRO A 213 -21.29 11.73 0.99
C PRO A 213 -21.36 12.02 -0.50
N ASP A 214 -20.56 12.98 -0.98
CA ASP A 214 -20.34 13.23 -2.40
C ASP A 214 -19.29 12.26 -2.97
N VAL A 215 -18.27 11.98 -2.19
CA VAL A 215 -17.14 11.12 -2.57
C VAL A 215 -16.88 10.08 -1.49
N VAL A 216 -16.82 8.82 -1.91
CA VAL A 216 -16.50 7.69 -1.01
C VAL A 216 -15.25 6.96 -1.50
N PHE A 217 -14.21 6.94 -0.68
CA PHE A 217 -13.09 6.04 -0.89
C PHE A 217 -13.30 4.74 -0.12
N ILE A 218 -13.31 3.63 -0.84
CA ILE A 218 -13.33 2.28 -0.27
C ILE A 218 -11.91 1.74 -0.38
N GLY A 219 -11.26 1.49 0.75
CA GLY A 219 -9.85 1.09 0.79
C GLY A 219 -9.54 -0.04 -0.20
N GLU A 220 -10.33 -1.10 -0.20
CA GLU A 220 -10.26 -2.14 -1.22
C GLU A 220 -11.57 -2.93 -1.35
N ILE A 221 -11.80 -3.48 -2.55
CA ILE A 221 -12.89 -4.42 -2.82
C ILE A 221 -12.35 -5.84 -2.69
N ARG A 222 -12.77 -6.55 -1.63
CA ARG A 222 -12.34 -7.94 -1.34
C ARG A 222 -13.42 -8.98 -1.63
N ASP A 223 -14.67 -8.59 -1.51
CA ASP A 223 -15.82 -9.49 -1.53
C ASP A 223 -16.99 -8.93 -2.34
N ARG A 224 -17.97 -9.79 -2.57
CA ARG A 224 -19.18 -9.47 -3.33
C ARG A 224 -19.96 -8.31 -2.73
N ILE A 225 -20.14 -8.28 -1.41
CA ILE A 225 -20.98 -7.29 -0.74
C ILE A 225 -20.38 -5.90 -0.93
N THR A 226 -19.07 -5.76 -0.70
CA THR A 226 -18.34 -4.50 -0.91
C THR A 226 -18.41 -4.05 -2.38
N ALA A 227 -18.27 -4.99 -3.33
CA ALA A 227 -18.36 -4.71 -4.75
C ALA A 227 -19.76 -4.22 -5.17
N GLU A 228 -20.82 -4.86 -4.69
CA GLU A 228 -22.22 -4.47 -4.96
C GLU A 228 -22.55 -3.09 -4.36
N LEU A 229 -22.09 -2.82 -3.13
CA LEU A 229 -22.30 -1.54 -2.47
C LEU A 229 -21.55 -0.40 -3.18
N ALA A 230 -20.30 -0.63 -3.61
CA ALA A 230 -19.53 0.33 -4.38
C ALA A 230 -20.21 0.67 -5.72
N ALA A 231 -20.64 -0.36 -6.46
CA ALA A 231 -21.35 -0.19 -7.73
C ALA A 231 -22.68 0.54 -7.52
N SER A 232 -23.47 0.16 -6.53
CA SER A 232 -24.75 0.79 -6.22
C SER A 232 -24.59 2.26 -5.82
N ALA A 233 -23.63 2.59 -4.99
CA ALA A 233 -23.35 3.97 -4.57
C ALA A 233 -22.99 4.85 -5.77
N SER A 234 -22.16 4.35 -6.70
CA SER A 234 -21.77 5.07 -7.91
C SER A 234 -22.94 5.32 -8.87
N LEU A 235 -23.88 4.38 -8.98
CA LEU A 235 -25.08 4.51 -9.79
C LEU A 235 -26.13 5.44 -9.14
N CYS A 236 -26.03 5.65 -7.83
CA CYS A 236 -26.90 6.57 -7.08
C CYS A 236 -26.35 8.01 -7.02
N GLY A 237 -25.42 8.37 -7.90
CA GLY A 237 -24.97 9.75 -8.06
C GLY A 237 -23.75 10.14 -7.22
N ARG A 238 -22.98 9.19 -6.68
CA ARG A 238 -21.76 9.44 -5.89
C ARG A 238 -20.51 9.07 -6.68
N LEU A 239 -19.43 9.80 -6.46
CA LEU A 239 -18.13 9.32 -6.90
C LEU A 239 -17.60 8.31 -5.89
N VAL A 240 -17.39 7.09 -6.35
CA VAL A 240 -16.72 6.05 -5.57
C VAL A 240 -15.34 5.80 -6.15
N VAL A 241 -14.33 5.85 -5.33
CA VAL A 241 -12.97 5.42 -5.68
C VAL A 241 -12.58 4.23 -4.82
N SER A 242 -11.91 3.26 -5.40
CA SER A 242 -11.50 2.06 -4.65
C SER A 242 -10.23 1.45 -5.20
N THR A 243 -9.71 0.44 -4.49
CA THR A 243 -8.60 -0.37 -4.97
C THR A 243 -9.00 -1.83 -5.14
N LEU A 244 -8.32 -2.53 -6.04
CA LEU A 244 -8.52 -3.96 -6.28
C LEU A 244 -7.16 -4.63 -6.52
N HIS A 245 -6.97 -5.81 -5.94
CA HIS A 245 -5.79 -6.63 -6.21
C HIS A 245 -5.99 -7.40 -7.52
N ALA A 246 -5.56 -6.78 -8.61
CA ALA A 246 -5.53 -7.37 -9.95
C ALA A 246 -4.32 -6.82 -10.71
N PRO A 247 -3.66 -7.62 -11.57
CA PRO A 247 -2.45 -7.19 -12.28
C PRO A 247 -2.69 -6.06 -13.29
N ASP A 248 -3.86 -5.99 -13.89
CA ASP A 248 -4.20 -5.04 -14.95
C ASP A 248 -5.70 -4.76 -14.98
N ALA A 249 -6.14 -3.85 -15.85
CA ALA A 249 -7.52 -3.45 -16.00
C ALA A 249 -8.43 -4.62 -16.47
N TRP A 250 -7.92 -5.49 -17.35
CA TRP A 250 -8.65 -6.67 -17.80
C TRP A 250 -8.95 -7.61 -16.65
N THR A 251 -7.93 -7.98 -15.90
CA THR A 251 -8.09 -8.87 -14.75
C THR A 251 -8.92 -8.23 -13.64
N ALA A 252 -8.84 -6.90 -13.47
CA ALA A 252 -9.69 -6.16 -12.52
C ALA A 252 -11.17 -6.27 -12.90
N ARG A 253 -11.51 -6.10 -14.18
CA ARG A 253 -12.89 -6.31 -14.68
C ARG A 253 -13.34 -7.76 -14.46
N MET A 254 -12.51 -8.74 -14.83
CA MET A 254 -12.83 -10.16 -14.60
C MET A 254 -13.03 -10.45 -13.11
N ARG A 255 -12.20 -9.87 -12.23
CA ARG A 255 -12.33 -10.04 -10.79
C ARG A 255 -13.66 -9.51 -10.25
N MET A 256 -14.16 -8.39 -10.77
CA MET A 256 -15.50 -7.87 -10.40
C MET A 256 -16.61 -8.85 -10.79
N LEU A 257 -16.49 -9.50 -11.96
CA LEU A 257 -17.43 -10.55 -12.40
C LEU A 257 -17.33 -11.80 -11.53
N ASP A 258 -16.11 -12.25 -11.19
CA ASP A 258 -15.86 -13.41 -10.32
C ASP A 258 -16.40 -13.19 -8.90
N LEU A 259 -16.42 -11.95 -8.41
CA LEU A 259 -17.08 -11.57 -7.17
C LEU A 259 -18.61 -11.68 -7.23
N GLY A 260 -19.17 -11.99 -8.41
CA GLY A 260 -20.59 -12.26 -8.61
C GLY A 260 -21.42 -11.07 -9.09
N LEU A 261 -20.77 -9.96 -9.52
CA LEU A 261 -21.51 -8.88 -10.17
C LEU A 261 -21.87 -9.28 -11.61
N SER A 262 -23.04 -8.88 -12.05
CA SER A 262 -23.40 -9.05 -13.46
C SER A 262 -22.57 -8.11 -14.35
N GLU A 263 -22.28 -8.54 -15.57
CA GLU A 263 -21.58 -7.73 -16.57
C GLU A 263 -22.25 -6.36 -16.75
N ARG A 264 -23.58 -6.33 -16.84
CA ARG A 264 -24.36 -5.10 -16.93
C ARG A 264 -24.11 -4.15 -15.74
N LEU A 265 -23.96 -4.69 -14.53
CA LEU A 265 -23.70 -3.87 -13.34
C LEU A 265 -22.27 -3.34 -13.35
N VAL A 266 -21.29 -4.16 -13.72
CA VAL A 266 -19.88 -3.74 -13.82
C VAL A 266 -19.74 -2.65 -14.89
N ASP A 267 -20.21 -2.89 -16.10
CA ASP A 267 -20.10 -1.95 -17.22
C ASP A 267 -20.95 -0.68 -17.01
N GLY A 268 -22.04 -0.76 -16.22
CA GLY A 268 -22.85 0.39 -15.84
C GLY A 268 -22.23 1.25 -14.75
N ALA A 269 -21.58 0.65 -13.77
CA ALA A 269 -21.05 1.34 -12.59
C ALA A 269 -19.61 1.83 -12.79
N VAL A 270 -18.71 0.95 -13.30
CA VAL A 270 -17.29 1.30 -13.41
C VAL A 270 -17.05 2.28 -14.56
N THR A 271 -16.48 3.42 -14.24
CA THR A 271 -16.11 4.45 -15.23
C THR A 271 -14.68 4.28 -15.73
N ALA A 272 -13.77 3.79 -14.88
CA ALA A 272 -12.41 3.51 -15.29
C ALA A 272 -11.70 2.53 -14.34
N TYR A 273 -10.74 1.81 -14.90
CA TYR A 273 -9.69 1.09 -14.17
C TYR A 273 -8.36 1.80 -14.38
N LEU A 274 -7.63 2.04 -13.29
CA LEU A 274 -6.28 2.59 -13.31
C LEU A 274 -5.31 1.51 -12.86
N SER A 275 -4.63 0.86 -13.81
CA SER A 275 -3.57 -0.10 -13.49
C SER A 275 -2.29 0.62 -13.13
N GLN A 276 -1.57 0.14 -12.12
CA GLN A 276 -0.39 0.84 -11.61
C GLN A 276 0.74 -0.09 -11.23
N ARG A 277 1.98 0.33 -11.56
CA ARG A 277 3.24 -0.24 -11.06
C ARG A 277 4.16 0.88 -10.59
N LEU A 278 5.07 0.54 -9.69
CA LEU A 278 6.16 1.41 -9.30
C LEU A 278 7.48 0.88 -9.86
N LEU A 279 8.18 1.75 -10.58
CA LEU A 279 9.53 1.52 -11.08
C LEU A 279 10.52 2.32 -10.24
N ARG A 280 11.68 1.76 -9.92
CA ARG A 280 12.75 2.51 -9.25
C ARG A 280 13.33 3.56 -10.18
N ARG A 281 13.58 4.73 -9.65
CA ARG A 281 14.16 5.85 -10.40
C ARG A 281 15.69 5.79 -10.36
N ILE A 282 16.30 6.09 -11.49
CA ILE A 282 17.77 6.25 -11.61
C ILE A 282 18.13 7.68 -11.23
N ALA A 283 19.07 7.83 -10.30
CA ALA A 283 19.71 9.09 -9.95
C ALA A 283 20.84 9.43 -10.92
N ALA A 284 21.38 10.64 -10.85
CA ALA A 284 22.44 11.12 -11.76
C ALA A 284 23.75 10.29 -11.69
N ASP A 285 24.00 9.64 -10.55
CA ASP A 285 25.14 8.76 -10.34
C ASP A 285 24.91 7.31 -10.81
N GLY A 286 23.74 7.01 -11.37
CA GLY A 286 23.33 5.68 -11.81
C GLY A 286 22.76 4.79 -10.73
N SER A 287 22.72 5.24 -9.47
CA SER A 287 22.06 4.51 -8.38
C SER A 287 20.53 4.59 -8.50
N PHE A 288 19.82 3.71 -7.81
CA PHE A 288 18.36 3.80 -7.71
C PHE A 288 17.94 4.53 -6.44
N VAL A 289 17.13 5.60 -6.59
CA VAL A 289 16.60 6.39 -5.46
C VAL A 289 15.14 6.73 -5.70
N GLY A 290 14.27 6.21 -4.83
CA GLY A 290 12.84 6.42 -4.91
C GLY A 290 12.18 5.72 -6.10
N ARG A 291 10.92 6.02 -6.33
CA ARG A 291 10.10 5.32 -7.33
C ARG A 291 9.28 6.29 -8.16
N VAL A 292 8.86 5.84 -9.35
CA VAL A 292 7.94 6.55 -10.25
C VAL A 292 6.84 5.59 -10.67
N GLY A 293 5.60 6.09 -10.80
CA GLY A 293 4.46 5.30 -11.24
C GLY A 293 4.44 5.11 -12.75
N ALA A 294 4.19 3.88 -13.19
CA ALA A 294 3.75 3.58 -14.55
C ALA A 294 2.26 3.22 -14.50
N PHE A 295 1.49 3.72 -15.46
CA PHE A 295 0.04 3.68 -15.43
C PHE A 295 -0.57 3.18 -16.73
N GLU A 296 -1.75 2.57 -16.61
CA GLU A 296 -2.70 2.32 -17.68
C GLU A 296 -4.05 2.83 -17.21
N LEU A 297 -4.71 3.65 -18.02
CA LEU A 297 -6.06 4.11 -17.77
C LEU A 297 -7.00 3.48 -18.80
N ALA A 298 -7.84 2.54 -18.36
CA ALA A 298 -8.85 1.89 -19.17
C ALA A 298 -10.23 2.45 -18.79
N GLU A 299 -10.81 3.22 -19.69
CA GLU A 299 -12.11 3.85 -19.50
C GLU A 299 -13.25 2.94 -19.96
N ARG A 300 -14.46 3.19 -19.47
CA ARG A 300 -15.69 2.52 -19.89
C ARG A 300 -15.83 2.54 -21.41
N GLY A 301 -16.08 1.37 -21.99
CA GLY A 301 -16.27 1.20 -23.43
C GLY A 301 -15.00 1.21 -24.27
N ALA A 302 -13.84 1.49 -23.68
CA ALA A 302 -12.57 1.33 -24.37
C ALA A 302 -12.14 -0.15 -24.40
N PRO A 303 -11.44 -0.60 -25.45
CA PRO A 303 -10.82 -1.93 -25.45
C PRO A 303 -9.83 -2.05 -24.31
N ILE A 304 -9.92 -3.13 -23.55
CA ILE A 304 -8.97 -3.43 -22.47
C ILE A 304 -8.02 -4.52 -22.96
N ALA A 305 -6.71 -4.25 -22.91
CA ALA A 305 -5.68 -5.19 -23.32
C ALA A 305 -5.63 -6.42 -22.39
N PRO A 306 -5.68 -7.66 -22.91
CA PRO A 306 -5.86 -8.84 -22.07
C PRO A 306 -4.57 -9.39 -21.45
N SER A 307 -3.39 -8.91 -21.83
CA SER A 307 -2.13 -9.50 -21.37
C SER A 307 -0.99 -8.49 -21.19
N LEU A 308 -0.47 -8.41 -19.97
CA LEU A 308 0.76 -7.65 -19.65
C LEU A 308 2.01 -8.13 -20.39
N ALA A 309 2.01 -9.37 -20.89
CA ALA A 309 3.14 -9.90 -21.65
C ALA A 309 3.22 -9.34 -23.08
N ASP A 310 2.13 -8.75 -23.58
CA ASP A 310 2.11 -8.10 -24.89
C ASP A 310 2.95 -6.81 -24.82
N SER A 311 3.89 -6.68 -25.76
CA SER A 311 4.74 -5.49 -25.86
C SER A 311 3.96 -4.20 -26.14
N SER A 312 2.76 -4.30 -26.71
CA SER A 312 1.84 -3.19 -26.98
C SER A 312 0.90 -2.85 -25.81
N HIS A 313 0.98 -3.59 -24.69
CA HIS A 313 0.10 -3.34 -23.54
C HIS A 313 0.33 -1.91 -22.99
N PRO A 314 -0.74 -1.11 -22.77
CA PRO A 314 -0.62 0.30 -22.39
C PRO A 314 0.25 0.54 -21.15
N LEU A 315 0.11 -0.27 -20.10
CA LEU A 315 0.95 -0.16 -18.90
C LEU A 315 2.43 -0.38 -19.20
N ARG A 316 2.76 -1.29 -20.12
CA ARG A 316 4.14 -1.54 -20.56
C ARG A 316 4.69 -0.38 -21.39
N LEU A 317 3.88 0.14 -22.29
CA LEU A 317 4.25 1.31 -23.10
C LEU A 317 4.55 2.53 -22.23
N ASP A 318 3.75 2.76 -21.18
CA ASP A 318 3.99 3.83 -20.22
C ASP A 318 5.25 3.58 -19.37
N ALA A 319 5.49 2.34 -18.95
CA ALA A 319 6.73 1.98 -18.26
C ALA A 319 7.97 2.25 -19.14
N PHE A 320 7.92 1.91 -20.43
CA PHE A 320 9.00 2.21 -21.36
C PHE A 320 9.11 3.71 -21.73
N ARG A 321 8.07 4.51 -21.56
CA ARG A 321 8.17 5.98 -21.63
C ARG A 321 9.18 6.47 -20.58
N HIS A 322 9.12 5.98 -19.34
CA HIS A 322 10.10 6.32 -18.31
C HIS A 322 11.53 5.90 -18.64
N VAL A 323 11.72 4.82 -19.42
CA VAL A 323 13.05 4.44 -19.93
C VAL A 323 13.54 5.48 -20.96
N ARG A 324 12.68 5.87 -21.91
CA ARG A 324 13.03 6.90 -22.91
C ARG A 324 13.33 8.26 -22.28
N GLU A 325 12.68 8.58 -21.17
CA GLU A 325 12.90 9.82 -20.39
C GLU A 325 14.10 9.72 -19.43
N GLY A 326 14.83 8.61 -19.40
CA GLY A 326 15.98 8.40 -18.52
C GLY A 326 15.65 8.27 -17.03
N ARG A 327 14.39 8.06 -16.67
CA ARG A 327 13.95 7.96 -15.27
C ARG A 327 14.18 6.57 -14.68
N THR A 328 14.27 5.54 -15.51
CA THR A 328 14.53 4.15 -15.16
C THR A 328 15.22 3.43 -16.32
N ASN A 329 15.41 2.11 -16.23
CA ASN A 329 15.97 1.31 -17.31
C ASN A 329 15.09 0.12 -17.69
N ALA A 330 15.39 -0.51 -18.82
CA ALA A 330 14.62 -1.65 -19.34
C ALA A 330 14.63 -2.86 -18.39
N ALA A 331 15.77 -3.12 -17.74
CA ALA A 331 15.87 -4.22 -16.78
C ALA A 331 14.91 -4.06 -15.60
N GLU A 332 14.71 -2.83 -15.13
CA GLU A 332 13.73 -2.54 -14.07
C GLU A 332 12.29 -2.74 -14.56
N VAL A 333 11.98 -2.35 -15.80
CA VAL A 333 10.66 -2.59 -16.40
C VAL A 333 10.39 -4.09 -16.50
N GLU A 334 11.35 -4.88 -16.97
CA GLU A 334 11.23 -6.33 -17.06
C GLU A 334 11.13 -7.00 -15.68
N ARG A 335 11.87 -6.49 -14.69
CA ARG A 335 11.77 -6.98 -13.31
C ARG A 335 10.35 -6.81 -12.76
N VAL A 336 9.68 -5.69 -13.07
CA VAL A 336 8.37 -5.32 -12.50
C VAL A 336 7.20 -5.89 -13.30
N LEU A 337 7.29 -5.92 -14.62
CA LEU A 337 6.20 -6.36 -15.52
C LEU A 337 6.42 -7.77 -16.10
N GLY A 338 7.57 -8.38 -15.83
CA GLY A 338 7.99 -9.61 -16.49
C GLY A 338 8.50 -9.36 -17.92
N PRO A 339 9.07 -10.39 -18.57
CA PRO A 339 9.54 -10.27 -19.95
C PRO A 339 8.37 -10.02 -20.91
N SER A 340 8.62 -9.25 -21.99
CA SER A 340 7.68 -9.10 -23.10
C SER A 340 7.75 -10.30 -24.05
N ARG A 341 6.65 -10.64 -24.67
CA ARG A 341 6.54 -11.62 -25.76
C ARG A 341 6.41 -10.89 -27.09
#